data_1eab069ca79403d554b3793ffc6b1f7c
#
_entry.id   1eab069ca79403d554b3793ffc6b1f7c
#
_cell.length_a   1.000
_cell.length_b   1.000
_cell.length_c   1.000
_cell.angle_alpha   90.00
_cell.angle_beta   90.00
_cell.angle_gamma   90.00
#
_symmetry.space_group_name_H-M   'P 1'
#
loop_
_entity.id
_entity.type
_entity.pdbx_description
1 polymer ?
#
loop_
_entity_poly.entity_id
_entity_poly.type
_entity_poly.pdbx_seq_one_letter_code
_entity_poly.pdbx_strand_id
1 'polypeptide(L)'
;SVRCVXETDRDLLREARLGSYLQKVRTLDPTVLPAGQCYAMLTEQGMRALGYRDVGRIAEGWQADFSLVRTETLCTVNRRRILTNLLYAGSGEQIDSVYVQGRPLLRNGQFVHHDLEHILQRCEEITARIERTLA
;
A
#
# COMPACT_ATOMS: atom_id res chain seq x y z
N SER A 1 -24.88 -4.52 0.54
CA SER A 1 -23.59 -4.76 -0.10
C SER A 1 -22.48 -4.17 0.76
N VAL A 2 -21.45 -4.96 1.03
CA VAL A 2 -20.29 -4.48 1.75
C VAL A 2 -19.42 -3.69 0.75
N ARG A 3 -19.29 -2.39 0.96
CA ARG A 3 -18.39 -1.57 0.13
C ARG A 3 -16.96 -1.72 0.64
N CYS A 4 -16.06 -1.91 -0.28
CA CYS A 4 -14.63 -2.02 0.03
C CYS A 4 -14.08 -0.64 0.37
N VAL A 5 -13.40 -0.50 1.46
CA VAL A 5 -12.75 0.77 1.89
C VAL A 5 -11.68 1.28 0.89
N UNK A 6 -11.27 0.49 0.29
CA UNK A 6 -10.41 0.76 -0.67
C UNK A 6 -10.79 1.68 -1.64
N GLU A 7 -11.91 1.70 -1.78
CA GLU A 7 -12.51 2.63 -2.75
C GLU A 7 -12.26 4.09 -2.37
N THR A 8 -12.03 4.38 -1.11
CA THR A 8 -11.90 5.76 -0.64
C THR A 8 -10.44 6.22 -0.54
N ASP A 9 -9.51 5.35 -0.19
CA ASP A 9 -8.17 5.79 0.16
C ASP A 9 -7.08 5.00 -0.60
N ARG A 10 -7.34 3.73 -0.93
CA ARG A 10 -6.44 2.85 -1.70
C ARG A 10 -5.06 2.64 -1.06
N ASP A 11 -4.91 2.93 0.22
CA ASP A 11 -3.67 2.70 0.96
C ASP A 11 -3.79 1.38 1.74
N LEU A 12 -3.34 0.29 1.11
CA LEU A 12 -3.42 -1.05 1.73
C LEU A 12 -2.60 -1.14 3.02
N LEU A 13 -1.53 -0.39 3.16
CA LEU A 13 -0.73 -0.38 4.39
C LEU A 13 -1.55 0.23 5.53
N ARG A 14 -2.26 1.31 5.25
CA ARG A 14 -3.15 1.96 6.21
C ARG A 14 -4.32 1.05 6.60
N GLU A 15 -4.88 0.32 5.63
CA GLU A 15 -5.94 -0.65 5.89
C GLU A 15 -5.45 -1.79 6.80
N ALA A 16 -4.26 -2.32 6.54
CA ALA A 16 -3.68 -3.37 7.37
C ALA A 16 -3.40 -2.87 8.79
N ARG A 17 -2.93 -1.62 8.93
CA ARG A 17 -2.75 -0.97 10.23
C ARG A 17 -4.08 -0.90 11.00
N LEU A 18 -5.13 -0.41 10.34
CA LEU A 18 -6.46 -0.33 10.94
C LEU A 18 -6.97 -1.71 11.33
N GLY A 19 -6.82 -2.70 10.46
CA GLY A 19 -7.20 -4.08 10.75
C GLY A 19 -6.48 -4.63 11.98
N SER A 20 -5.17 -4.35 12.09
CA SER A 20 -4.39 -4.77 13.25
C SER A 20 -4.92 -4.13 14.55
N TYR A 21 -5.21 -2.82 14.52
CA TYR A 21 -5.74 -2.12 15.69
C TYR A 21 -7.10 -2.67 16.09
N LEU A 22 -8.01 -2.87 15.14
CA LEU A 22 -9.34 -3.38 15.41
C LEU A 22 -9.31 -4.78 16.05
N GLN A 23 -8.42 -5.66 15.56
CA GLN A 23 -8.30 -7.01 16.13
C GLN A 23 -7.76 -6.95 17.56
N LYS A 24 -6.76 -6.10 17.84
CA LYS A 24 -6.22 -5.93 19.19
C LYS A 24 -7.27 -5.41 20.17
N VAL A 25 -8.09 -4.45 19.74
CA VAL A 25 -9.18 -3.91 20.57
C VAL A 25 -10.25 -4.98 20.80
N ARG A 26 -10.63 -5.70 19.73
CA ARG A 26 -11.67 -6.73 19.81
C ARG A 26 -11.31 -7.87 20.77
N THR A 27 -10.03 -8.28 20.77
CA THR A 27 -9.58 -9.42 21.59
C THR A 27 -9.00 -9.00 22.94
N LEU A 28 -8.77 -7.69 23.15
CA LEU A 28 -8.05 -7.13 24.31
C LEU A 28 -6.64 -7.75 24.45
N ASP A 29 -6.03 -8.10 23.33
CA ASP A 29 -4.72 -8.75 23.28
C ASP A 29 -3.83 -7.98 22.29
N PRO A 30 -2.76 -7.29 22.76
CA PRO A 30 -1.89 -6.52 21.88
C PRO A 30 -1.01 -7.38 20.98
N THR A 31 -0.97 -8.69 21.18
CA THR A 31 -0.08 -9.57 20.42
C THR A 31 -0.73 -10.12 19.13
N VAL A 32 -2.06 -10.04 19.00
CA VAL A 32 -2.74 -10.56 17.80
C VAL A 32 -2.41 -9.73 16.57
N LEU A 33 -2.41 -10.38 15.44
CA LEU A 33 -2.17 -9.80 14.11
C LEU A 33 -0.93 -8.88 14.11
N PRO A 34 0.25 -9.48 14.42
CA PRO A 34 1.49 -8.69 14.40
C PRO A 34 1.88 -8.26 12.98
N ALA A 35 2.81 -7.30 12.88
CA ALA A 35 3.19 -6.69 11.60
C ALA A 35 3.55 -7.72 10.51
N GLY A 36 4.28 -8.78 10.86
CA GLY A 36 4.63 -9.83 9.89
C GLY A 36 3.41 -10.50 9.27
N GLN A 37 2.36 -10.76 10.07
CA GLN A 37 1.12 -11.32 9.54
C GLN A 37 0.39 -10.31 8.66
N CYS A 38 0.37 -9.03 9.04
CA CYS A 38 -0.22 -7.99 8.20
C CYS A 38 0.48 -7.95 6.83
N TYR A 39 1.81 -7.97 6.81
CA TYR A 39 2.54 -7.98 5.53
C TYR A 39 2.27 -9.24 4.71
N ALA A 40 2.19 -10.41 5.34
CA ALA A 40 1.83 -11.62 4.62
C ALA A 40 0.45 -11.49 3.95
N MET A 41 -0.51 -10.88 4.65
CA MET A 41 -1.85 -10.61 4.09
C MET A 41 -1.80 -9.60 2.93
N LEU A 42 -0.94 -8.59 3.03
CA LEU A 42 -0.77 -7.57 1.98
C LEU A 42 -0.03 -8.11 0.75
N THR A 43 0.66 -9.22 0.87
CA THR A 43 1.51 -9.77 -0.19
C THR A 43 1.06 -11.18 -0.58
N GLU A 44 1.83 -12.20 -0.23
CA GLU A 44 1.62 -13.56 -0.71
C GLU A 44 0.23 -14.12 -0.38
N GLN A 45 -0.28 -13.91 0.84
CA GLN A 45 -1.59 -14.44 1.21
C GLN A 45 -2.72 -13.74 0.48
N GLY A 46 -2.63 -12.41 0.34
CA GLY A 46 -3.60 -11.62 -0.42
C GLY A 46 -3.63 -12.05 -1.88
N MET A 47 -2.47 -12.21 -2.50
CA MET A 47 -2.39 -12.66 -3.89
C MET A 47 -2.96 -14.06 -4.07
N ARG A 48 -2.68 -14.97 -3.12
CA ARG A 48 -3.27 -16.32 -3.15
C ARG A 48 -4.79 -16.29 -3.03
N ALA A 49 -5.32 -15.40 -2.21
CA ALA A 49 -6.78 -15.25 -2.08
C ALA A 49 -7.42 -14.76 -3.37
N LEU A 50 -6.67 -14.02 -4.21
CA LEU A 50 -7.11 -13.57 -5.53
C LEU A 50 -6.84 -14.62 -6.64
N GLY A 51 -6.27 -15.77 -6.29
CA GLY A 51 -6.01 -16.86 -7.24
C GLY A 51 -4.61 -16.88 -7.85
N TYR A 52 -3.75 -15.92 -7.51
CA TYR A 52 -2.37 -15.88 -8.01
C TYR A 52 -1.46 -16.74 -7.12
N ARG A 53 -0.51 -17.45 -7.72
CA ARG A 53 0.35 -18.38 -6.98
C ARG A 53 1.84 -18.04 -7.03
N ASP A 54 2.22 -17.18 -7.97
CA ASP A 54 3.62 -16.84 -8.25
C ASP A 54 3.88 -15.33 -8.06
N VAL A 55 3.10 -14.69 -7.19
CA VAL A 55 3.18 -13.24 -6.89
C VAL A 55 3.16 -13.05 -5.36
N GLY A 56 3.76 -11.98 -4.89
CA GLY A 56 3.66 -11.54 -3.50
C GLY A 56 4.86 -11.87 -2.65
N ARG A 57 5.92 -12.46 -3.26
CA ARG A 57 7.21 -12.60 -2.59
C ARG A 57 8.34 -12.63 -3.62
N ILE A 58 9.53 -12.29 -3.18
CA ILE A 58 10.72 -12.33 -4.03
C ILE A 58 11.30 -13.75 -3.98
N ALA A 59 11.15 -14.51 -5.08
CA ALA A 59 11.63 -15.87 -5.19
C ALA A 59 11.92 -16.18 -6.65
N GLU A 60 12.84 -17.14 -6.87
CA GLU A 60 13.19 -17.57 -8.23
C GLU A 60 11.96 -18.17 -8.92
N GLY A 61 11.72 -17.75 -10.16
CA GLY A 61 10.56 -18.19 -10.95
C GLY A 61 9.27 -17.46 -10.66
N TRP A 62 9.26 -16.51 -9.70
CA TRP A 62 8.07 -15.71 -9.37
C TRP A 62 8.06 -14.42 -10.15
N GLN A 63 6.89 -13.82 -10.30
CA GLN A 63 6.76 -12.54 -10.98
C GLN A 63 7.44 -11.44 -10.17
N ALA A 64 8.10 -10.53 -10.88
CA ALA A 64 8.86 -9.45 -10.26
C ALA A 64 7.95 -8.27 -9.91
N ASP A 65 7.01 -8.50 -8.97
CA ASP A 65 6.12 -7.50 -8.41
C ASP A 65 6.64 -7.11 -7.02
N PHE A 66 7.18 -5.90 -6.90
CA PHE A 66 7.75 -5.48 -5.61
C PHE A 66 7.80 -3.95 -5.52
N SER A 67 7.88 -3.47 -4.28
CA SER A 67 8.07 -2.05 -3.99
C SER A 67 9.37 -1.85 -3.21
N LEU A 68 10.09 -0.77 -3.52
CA LEU A 68 11.25 -0.33 -2.76
C LEU A 68 10.81 0.81 -1.84
N VAL A 69 11.23 0.73 -0.59
CA VAL A 69 10.82 1.68 0.45
C VAL A 69 12.06 2.38 0.98
N ARG A 70 12.01 3.70 1.07
CA ARG A 70 13.09 4.48 1.69
C ARG A 70 13.16 4.18 3.18
N THR A 71 14.36 3.80 3.64
CA THR A 71 14.59 3.43 5.03
C THR A 71 15.36 4.49 5.82
N GLU A 72 15.57 5.64 5.23
CA GLU A 72 16.33 6.74 5.82
C GLU A 72 15.41 7.77 6.49
N THR A 73 14.36 7.28 7.14
CA THR A 73 13.39 8.13 7.84
C THR A 73 13.40 7.81 9.32
N LEU A 74 12.88 8.74 10.11
CA LEU A 74 12.83 8.56 11.58
C LEU A 74 12.04 7.30 11.97
N CYS A 75 10.99 6.96 11.24
CA CYS A 75 10.20 5.78 11.56
C CYS A 75 10.90 4.47 11.19
N THR A 76 11.88 4.49 10.27
CA THR A 76 12.55 3.26 9.80
C THR A 76 14.00 3.15 10.24
N VAL A 77 14.52 4.10 11.03
CA VAL A 77 15.92 4.09 11.48
C VAL A 77 16.27 2.82 12.25
N ASN A 78 15.32 2.24 12.98
CA ASN A 78 15.55 0.97 13.69
C ASN A 78 15.27 -0.20 12.74
N ARG A 79 16.32 -0.68 12.08
CA ARG A 79 16.23 -1.74 11.08
C ARG A 79 15.74 -3.09 11.63
N ARG A 80 15.93 -3.34 12.92
CA ARG A 80 15.45 -4.59 13.55
C ARG A 80 13.93 -4.68 13.63
N ARG A 81 13.25 -3.54 13.59
CA ARG A 81 11.78 -3.48 13.67
C ARG A 81 11.17 -2.79 12.45
N ILE A 82 11.85 -2.89 11.30
CA ILE A 82 11.46 -2.15 10.11
C ILE A 82 10.01 -2.42 9.69
N LEU A 83 9.57 -3.68 9.69
CA LEU A 83 8.20 -4.02 9.32
C LEU A 83 7.19 -3.42 10.31
N THR A 84 7.50 -3.51 11.61
CA THR A 84 6.63 -2.94 12.64
C THR A 84 6.55 -1.42 12.47
N ASN A 85 7.69 -0.77 12.30
CA ASN A 85 7.75 0.68 12.17
C ASN A 85 7.03 1.14 10.89
N LEU A 86 7.26 0.47 9.77
CA LEU A 86 6.61 0.82 8.51
C LEU A 86 5.10 0.63 8.61
N LEU A 87 4.62 -0.47 9.23
CA LEU A 87 3.19 -0.69 9.39
C LEU A 87 2.53 0.39 10.26
N TYR A 88 3.12 0.67 11.45
CA TYR A 88 2.44 1.50 12.45
C TYR A 88 2.75 3.00 12.33
N ALA A 89 3.88 3.37 11.71
CA ALA A 89 4.32 4.77 11.60
C ALA A 89 4.67 5.18 10.17
N GLY A 90 4.62 4.26 9.22
CA GLY A 90 4.94 4.58 7.82
C GLY A 90 3.76 5.15 7.06
N SER A 91 4.04 5.62 5.85
CA SER A 91 3.03 6.11 4.90
C SER A 91 3.45 5.75 3.47
N GLY A 92 2.53 5.91 2.53
CA GLY A 92 2.84 5.70 1.11
C GLY A 92 3.95 6.60 0.57
N GLU A 93 4.20 7.73 1.22
CA GLU A 93 5.26 8.67 0.83
C GLU A 93 6.66 8.06 0.91
N GLN A 94 6.82 7.00 1.68
CA GLN A 94 8.11 6.31 1.81
C GLN A 94 8.38 5.35 0.65
N ILE A 95 7.38 5.09 -0.20
CA ILE A 95 7.57 4.22 -1.36
C ILE A 95 8.40 4.97 -2.39
N ASP A 96 9.57 4.42 -2.70
CA ASP A 96 10.49 5.01 -3.65
C ASP A 96 10.20 4.54 -5.07
N SER A 97 10.02 3.24 -5.25
CA SER A 97 9.82 2.66 -6.57
C SER A 97 8.87 1.47 -6.50
N VAL A 98 8.10 1.28 -7.56
CA VAL A 98 7.15 0.16 -7.68
C VAL A 98 7.38 -0.51 -9.03
N TYR A 99 7.49 -1.83 -9.00
CA TYR A 99 7.66 -2.65 -10.19
C TYR A 99 6.53 -3.66 -10.28
N VAL A 100 6.00 -3.85 -11.49
CA VAL A 100 4.99 -4.89 -11.79
C VAL A 100 5.49 -5.67 -12.99
N GLN A 101 5.64 -6.97 -12.83
CA GLN A 101 6.25 -7.86 -13.84
C GLN A 101 7.61 -7.34 -14.29
N GLY A 102 8.39 -6.79 -13.35
CA GLY A 102 9.71 -6.24 -13.64
C GLY A 102 9.72 -4.87 -14.31
N ARG A 103 8.56 -4.31 -14.66
CA ARG A 103 8.46 -2.99 -15.30
C ARG A 103 8.22 -1.92 -14.25
N PRO A 104 8.98 -0.84 -14.24
CA PRO A 104 8.78 0.22 -13.27
C PRO A 104 7.51 1.03 -13.58
N LEU A 105 6.63 1.17 -12.61
CA LEU A 105 5.49 2.08 -12.65
C LEU A 105 5.84 3.39 -11.95
N LEU A 106 6.60 3.28 -10.84
CA LEU A 106 7.09 4.43 -10.08
C LEU A 106 8.60 4.23 -9.92
N ARG A 107 9.41 5.28 -10.08
CA ARG A 107 10.85 5.24 -9.86
C ARG A 107 11.29 6.56 -9.23
N ASN A 108 12.01 6.46 -8.10
CA ASN A 108 12.48 7.64 -7.35
C ASN A 108 11.33 8.61 -7.02
N GLY A 109 10.16 8.06 -6.69
CA GLY A 109 8.99 8.85 -6.35
C GLY A 109 8.24 9.46 -7.54
N GLN A 110 8.64 9.17 -8.78
CA GLN A 110 8.01 9.74 -9.98
C GLN A 110 7.39 8.64 -10.84
N PHE A 111 6.21 8.92 -11.39
CA PHE A 111 5.56 7.98 -12.32
C PHE A 111 6.35 7.92 -13.62
N VAL A 112 6.58 6.69 -14.10
CA VAL A 112 7.39 6.47 -15.31
C VAL A 112 6.59 6.74 -16.59
N HIS A 113 5.29 6.41 -16.58
CA HIS A 113 4.46 6.45 -17.78
C HIS A 113 3.26 7.39 -17.66
N HIS A 114 3.16 8.15 -16.56
CA HIS A 114 2.01 9.01 -16.32
C HIS A 114 2.48 10.41 -15.92
N ASP A 115 1.86 11.40 -16.51
CA ASP A 115 2.07 12.80 -16.17
C ASP A 115 1.12 13.15 -15.02
N LEU A 116 1.67 13.23 -13.83
CA LEU A 116 0.88 13.51 -12.62
C LEU A 116 0.22 14.90 -12.70
N GLU A 117 0.94 15.88 -13.21
CA GLU A 117 0.42 17.25 -13.32
C GLU A 117 -0.83 17.29 -14.21
N HIS A 118 -0.76 16.64 -15.36
CA HIS A 118 -1.92 16.53 -16.27
C HIS A 118 -3.09 15.77 -15.60
N ILE A 119 -2.79 14.70 -14.85
CA ILE A 119 -3.84 13.95 -14.14
C ILE A 119 -4.53 14.85 -13.10
N LEU A 120 -3.76 15.59 -12.31
CA LEU A 120 -4.31 16.49 -11.30
C LEU A 120 -5.19 17.57 -11.93
N GLN A 121 -4.73 18.18 -13.03
CA GLN A 121 -5.51 19.17 -13.77
C GLN A 121 -6.85 18.59 -14.22
N ARG A 122 -6.85 17.38 -14.77
CA ARG A 122 -8.08 16.70 -15.20
C ARG A 122 -9.02 16.43 -14.03
N CYS A 123 -8.48 16.07 -12.87
CA CYS A 123 -9.30 15.87 -11.67
C CYS A 123 -9.99 17.19 -11.26
N GLU A 124 -9.26 18.30 -11.28
CA GLU A 124 -9.81 19.61 -10.95
C GLU A 124 -10.94 20.00 -11.91
N GLU A 125 -10.73 19.79 -13.22
CA GLU A 125 -11.77 20.07 -14.25
C GLU A 125 -13.04 19.25 -13.99
N ILE A 126 -12.88 17.95 -13.67
CA ILE A 126 -14.01 17.06 -13.40
C ILE A 126 -14.73 17.51 -12.14
N THR A 127 -14.00 17.84 -11.07
CA THR A 127 -14.58 18.33 -9.81
C THR A 127 -15.41 19.58 -10.06
N ALA A 128 -14.85 20.58 -10.75
CA ALA A 128 -15.55 21.82 -11.07
C ALA A 128 -16.82 21.57 -11.91
N ARG A 129 -16.78 20.59 -12.81
CA ARG A 129 -17.96 20.21 -13.61
C ARG A 129 -19.05 19.61 -12.73
N ILE A 130 -18.68 18.72 -11.81
CA ILE A 130 -19.63 18.08 -10.89
C ILE A 130 -20.29 19.15 -10.00
N GLU A 131 -19.50 20.05 -9.45
CA GLU A 131 -20.00 21.12 -8.58
C GLU A 131 -21.03 21.99 -9.29
N ARG A 132 -20.77 22.37 -10.57
CA ARG A 132 -21.72 23.14 -11.38
C ARG A 132 -23.02 22.37 -11.66
N THR A 133 -22.96 21.03 -11.71
CA THR A 133 -24.16 20.22 -11.97
C THR A 133 -25.04 20.08 -10.73
N LEU A 134 -24.41 20.15 -9.53
CA LEU A 134 -25.11 19.98 -8.26
C LEU A 134 -25.64 21.32 -7.68
N ALA A 135 -25.19 22.45 -8.21
CA ALA A 135 -25.63 23.79 -7.80
C ALA A 135 -26.92 24.20 -8.51
#